data_e4de5850ad37a114289280263d71d4c9
#
_entry.id   e4de5850ad37a114289280263d71d4c9
#
_cell.length_a   1.000
_cell.length_b   1.000
_cell.length_c   1.000
_cell.angle_alpha   90.00
_cell.angle_beta   90.00
_cell.angle_gamma   90.00
#
_symmetry.space_group_name_H-M   'P 1'
#
loop_
_entity.id
_entity.type
_entity.pdbx_description
1 polymer ?
#
loop_
_entity_poly.entity_id
_entity_poly.type
_entity_poly.pdbx_seq_one_letter_code
_entity_poly.pdbx_strand_id
1 'polypeptide(L)'
;MKKIKFSFNSEVEKIIKKFSLNNDWNKNINQDIDKYKSKKFNKKSFNRKDLKKLDFVTIDGEDAKDFDDAVYCEEHESDWKLYVAIADVAHYVENNSNIDKEARKRGTSVYFPGFVIPMLPEVLSNNLCSLRPGEDKFTVMAEIIIGKDGKIKSYKFYNALISSSARLTYTQVDDFLNNKKSITDKNVIKNINNLFSLYKILKKSREKRHAVNFDTQEFSFLINKNNEITGIKNNIRLESQKLIEECMIAANVASSLFIKKNKSNSLYRVHDEPTLEKIEDASVSLKNLGYSLNKTKIICTEEINKIIELSKKKLDDHLVTSIILRAMARAEYTPKNIGHFGLSLKSYNHFTSPIRRYPDLIVHRIIKNIIEKKENQYDFNNLEKIGTLSSENERNAEAAERELQSILLCNYATKFIGKKFDATVNSVVNFGLFIAVKEEPIQGLIHISSLGNEYFIHNEKKNILIGDKSKKVFKVGDKIKVKLQSAFPSEKKIDFVLVK
;
A
#
# COMPACT_ATOMS: atom_id res chain seq x y z
N MET A 1 -26.68 14.68 -29.20
CA MET A 1 -26.09 14.79 -27.87
C MET A 1 -24.72 15.43 -27.93
N LYS A 2 -24.51 16.60 -27.30
CA LYS A 2 -23.18 17.22 -27.20
C LYS A 2 -22.29 16.25 -26.40
N LYS A 3 -21.19 15.76 -27.02
CA LYS A 3 -20.15 15.01 -26.31
C LYS A 3 -19.59 15.94 -25.23
N ILE A 4 -19.93 15.67 -23.94
CA ILE A 4 -19.32 16.37 -22.82
C ILE A 4 -17.84 15.99 -22.87
N LYS A 5 -16.97 16.99 -23.10
CA LYS A 5 -15.53 16.77 -23.15
C LYS A 5 -15.06 16.36 -21.76
N PHE A 6 -14.37 15.23 -21.64
CA PHE A 6 -13.80 14.76 -20.37
C PHE A 6 -12.84 15.84 -19.81
N SER A 7 -12.97 16.15 -18.51
CA SER A 7 -12.08 17.05 -17.79
C SER A 7 -11.61 16.36 -16.52
N PHE A 8 -10.30 16.12 -16.44
CA PHE A 8 -9.67 15.48 -15.28
C PHE A 8 -9.98 16.22 -13.97
N ASN A 9 -9.78 17.55 -13.95
CA ASN A 9 -10.02 18.35 -12.74
C ASN A 9 -11.48 18.27 -12.28
N SER A 10 -12.44 18.32 -13.21
CA SER A 10 -13.87 18.20 -12.88
C SER A 10 -14.20 16.83 -12.28
N GLU A 11 -13.58 15.74 -12.73
CA GLU A 11 -13.80 14.42 -12.15
C GLU A 11 -13.17 14.29 -10.78
N VAL A 12 -11.96 14.85 -10.56
CA VAL A 12 -11.33 14.92 -9.23
C VAL A 12 -12.21 15.68 -8.24
N GLU A 13 -12.74 16.85 -8.62
CA GLU A 13 -13.64 17.64 -7.77
C GLU A 13 -14.92 16.88 -7.40
N LYS A 14 -15.53 16.17 -8.35
CA LYS A 14 -16.70 15.33 -8.09
C LYS A 14 -16.40 14.23 -7.07
N ILE A 15 -15.23 13.59 -7.18
CA ILE A 15 -14.80 12.52 -6.26
C ILE A 15 -14.53 13.10 -4.88
N ILE A 16 -13.81 14.21 -4.78
CA ILE A 16 -13.55 14.91 -3.51
C ILE A 16 -14.89 15.18 -2.80
N LYS A 17 -15.87 15.73 -3.52
CA LYS A 17 -17.21 16.02 -2.97
C LYS A 17 -17.97 14.74 -2.60
N LYS A 18 -17.98 13.73 -3.46
CA LYS A 18 -18.70 12.47 -3.24
C LYS A 18 -18.20 11.74 -2.01
N PHE A 19 -16.89 11.65 -1.82
CA PHE A 19 -16.25 10.96 -0.71
C PHE A 19 -16.00 11.87 0.51
N SER A 20 -16.52 13.12 0.47
CA SER A 20 -16.37 14.12 1.54
C SER A 20 -14.90 14.31 1.96
N LEU A 21 -14.00 14.26 1.00
CA LEU A 21 -12.58 14.47 1.25
C LEU A 21 -12.34 15.98 1.45
N ASN A 22 -11.63 16.32 2.53
CA ASN A 22 -11.32 17.71 2.81
C ASN A 22 -9.99 18.10 2.15
N ASN A 23 -10.04 18.99 1.16
CA ASN A 23 -8.84 19.49 0.47
C ASN A 23 -8.36 20.86 1.03
N ASP A 24 -9.18 21.55 1.80
CA ASP A 24 -8.89 22.87 2.35
C ASP A 24 -8.37 22.77 3.78
N TRP A 25 -7.62 23.82 4.19
CA TRP A 25 -7.13 23.97 5.55
C TRP A 25 -7.88 25.08 6.27
N ASN A 26 -8.35 24.81 7.49
CA ASN A 26 -8.99 25.81 8.33
C ASN A 26 -7.95 26.89 8.73
N LYS A 27 -8.39 28.16 8.82
CA LYS A 27 -7.56 29.31 9.23
C LYS A 27 -6.83 29.07 10.57
N ASN A 28 -7.43 28.36 11.50
CA ASN A 28 -6.84 28.06 12.81
C ASN A 28 -5.59 27.16 12.71
N ILE A 29 -5.48 26.36 11.65
CA ILE A 29 -4.31 25.51 11.37
C ILE A 29 -3.08 26.37 11.05
N ASN A 30 -3.27 27.50 10.35
CA ASN A 30 -2.19 28.42 10.02
C ASN A 30 -1.56 29.01 11.30
N GLN A 31 -2.33 29.25 12.35
CA GLN A 31 -1.81 29.73 13.65
C GLN A 31 -0.89 28.70 14.31
N ASP A 32 -1.24 27.39 14.21
CA ASP A 32 -0.38 26.32 14.72
C ASP A 32 0.91 26.22 13.91
N ILE A 33 0.84 26.37 12.58
CA ILE A 33 2.01 26.35 11.69
C ILE A 33 2.97 27.52 11.97
N ASP A 34 2.45 28.72 12.19
CA ASP A 34 3.27 29.92 12.40
C ASP A 34 4.10 29.84 13.69
N LYS A 35 3.64 29.10 14.71
CA LYS A 35 4.44 28.79 15.90
C LYS A 35 5.74 28.07 15.57
N TYR A 36 5.75 27.24 14.53
CA TYR A 36 6.92 26.45 14.12
C TYR A 36 7.81 27.19 13.12
N LYS A 37 7.26 28.08 12.29
CA LYS A 37 8.05 28.93 11.38
C LYS A 37 8.91 29.94 12.14
N SER A 38 8.39 30.47 13.26
CA SER A 38 9.05 31.50 14.07
C SER A 38 10.07 30.95 15.06
N LYS A 39 9.97 29.68 15.45
CA LYS A 39 10.93 29.04 16.36
C LYS A 39 12.21 28.68 15.61
N LYS A 40 13.29 29.46 15.82
CA LYS A 40 14.64 28.99 15.44
C LYS A 40 14.91 27.65 16.10
N PHE A 41 15.33 26.70 15.30
CA PHE A 41 15.67 25.34 15.70
C PHE A 41 16.78 25.37 16.79
N ASN A 42 16.38 25.38 18.06
CA ASN A 42 17.37 25.34 19.15
C ASN A 42 17.72 23.88 19.46
N LYS A 43 18.77 23.39 18.78
CA LYS A 43 19.23 21.99 18.84
C LYS A 43 19.60 21.53 20.26
N LYS A 44 19.99 22.45 21.15
CA LYS A 44 20.45 22.13 22.51
C LYS A 44 19.34 21.91 23.53
N SER A 45 18.11 22.32 23.22
CA SER A 45 16.97 22.23 24.17
C SER A 45 16.27 20.87 24.21
N PHE A 46 16.64 19.92 23.34
CA PHE A 46 15.98 18.64 23.24
C PHE A 46 16.94 17.50 23.57
N ASN A 47 16.57 16.63 24.50
CA ASN A 47 17.34 15.43 24.87
C ASN A 47 17.25 14.39 23.72
N ARG A 48 18.05 14.61 22.66
CA ARG A 48 18.10 13.75 21.46
C ARG A 48 19.51 13.25 21.22
N LYS A 49 19.62 11.98 20.83
CA LYS A 49 20.89 11.38 20.43
C LYS A 49 21.30 11.95 19.06
N ASP A 50 22.47 12.55 18.99
CA ASP A 50 23.02 13.06 17.71
C ASP A 50 23.62 11.90 16.90
N LEU A 51 23.01 11.60 15.76
CA LEU A 51 23.41 10.54 14.83
C LEU A 51 23.73 11.08 13.42
N LYS A 52 24.02 12.36 13.28
CA LYS A 52 24.32 13.02 12.01
C LYS A 52 25.58 12.51 11.31
N LYS A 53 26.43 11.77 12.02
CA LYS A 53 27.63 11.15 11.45
C LYS A 53 27.35 9.83 10.73
N LEU A 54 26.16 9.28 10.88
CA LEU A 54 25.75 8.07 10.17
C LEU A 54 25.15 8.45 8.82
N ASP A 55 25.55 7.77 7.78
CA ASP A 55 25.15 8.05 6.39
C ASP A 55 23.76 7.50 6.08
N PHE A 56 22.75 8.07 6.75
CA PHE A 56 21.36 7.76 6.45
C PHE A 56 20.99 8.12 5.02
N VAL A 57 20.16 7.29 4.40
CA VAL A 57 19.60 7.55 3.07
C VAL A 57 18.08 7.46 3.11
N THR A 58 17.40 8.32 2.35
CA THR A 58 15.99 8.15 2.01
C THR A 58 15.88 7.51 0.64
N ILE A 59 14.96 6.54 0.46
CA ILE A 59 14.77 5.82 -0.81
C ILE A 59 13.27 5.78 -1.10
N ASP A 60 12.81 6.58 -2.07
CA ASP A 60 11.40 6.81 -2.36
C ASP A 60 11.10 6.88 -3.86
N GLY A 61 9.84 7.12 -4.22
CA GLY A 61 9.44 7.39 -5.59
C GLY A 61 10.05 8.68 -6.15
N GLU A 62 10.08 8.81 -7.48
CA GLU A 62 10.66 9.97 -8.19
C GLU A 62 10.02 11.30 -7.72
N ASP A 63 8.69 11.32 -7.57
CA ASP A 63 7.89 12.51 -7.29
C ASP A 63 7.64 12.74 -5.79
N ALA A 64 8.16 11.86 -4.91
CA ALA A 64 7.97 11.98 -3.47
C ALA A 64 8.66 13.24 -2.91
N LYS A 65 7.97 13.92 -1.98
CA LYS A 65 8.44 15.13 -1.28
C LYS A 65 8.37 14.97 0.25
N ASP A 66 7.59 14.03 0.73
CA ASP A 66 7.26 13.73 2.12
C ASP A 66 8.01 12.47 2.59
N PHE A 67 9.32 12.61 2.81
CA PHE A 67 10.19 11.50 3.23
C PHE A 67 9.94 11.18 4.70
N ASP A 68 9.15 10.14 4.95
CA ASP A 68 8.81 9.65 6.29
C ASP A 68 9.99 8.95 6.95
N ASP A 69 10.82 8.21 6.20
CA ASP A 69 11.85 7.33 6.70
C ASP A 69 13.22 7.53 6.07
N ALA A 70 14.25 7.30 6.86
CA ALA A 70 15.62 7.17 6.43
C ALA A 70 16.26 5.94 7.09
N VAL A 71 17.10 5.23 6.35
CA VAL A 71 17.66 3.96 6.79
C VAL A 71 19.20 3.96 6.77
N TYR A 72 19.79 3.29 7.76
CA TYR A 72 21.21 3.00 7.81
C TYR A 72 21.42 1.59 8.37
N CYS A 73 22.39 0.86 7.79
CA CYS A 73 22.69 -0.50 8.21
C CYS A 73 24.20 -0.73 8.31
N GLU A 74 24.61 -1.38 9.38
CA GLU A 74 26.00 -1.79 9.60
C GLU A 74 26.09 -3.23 10.11
N GLU A 75 27.22 -3.87 9.86
CA GLU A 75 27.56 -5.14 10.51
C GLU A 75 27.80 -4.92 11.99
N HIS A 76 27.29 -5.82 12.81
CA HIS A 76 27.43 -5.79 14.26
C HIS A 76 27.79 -7.17 14.78
N GLU A 77 29.06 -7.40 15.06
CA GLU A 77 29.61 -8.72 15.36
C GLU A 77 29.29 -9.73 14.24
N SER A 78 28.46 -10.72 14.56
CA SER A 78 27.98 -11.70 13.57
C SER A 78 26.58 -11.41 13.02
N ASP A 79 25.98 -10.30 13.40
CA ASP A 79 24.60 -9.89 13.12
C ASP A 79 24.55 -8.59 12.33
N TRP A 80 23.36 -8.07 12.08
CA TRP A 80 23.13 -6.80 11.42
C TRP A 80 22.50 -5.81 12.38
N LYS A 81 22.95 -4.58 12.35
CA LYS A 81 22.37 -3.47 13.08
C LYS A 81 21.69 -2.53 12.11
N LEU A 82 20.36 -2.54 12.13
CA LEU A 82 19.51 -1.69 11.33
C LEU A 82 19.05 -0.49 12.13
N TYR A 83 19.20 0.70 11.59
CA TYR A 83 18.63 1.93 12.09
C TYR A 83 17.53 2.40 11.14
N VAL A 84 16.33 2.54 11.65
CA VAL A 84 15.19 3.10 10.93
C VAL A 84 14.80 4.40 11.63
N ALA A 85 15.12 5.52 10.99
CA ALA A 85 14.81 6.85 11.46
C ALA A 85 13.49 7.31 10.85
N ILE A 86 12.48 7.54 11.68
CA ILE A 86 11.17 8.03 11.22
C ILE A 86 10.97 9.47 11.65
N ALA A 87 10.47 10.30 10.73
CA ALA A 87 10.18 11.71 10.99
C ALA A 87 9.37 11.89 12.28
N ASP A 88 9.86 12.70 13.22
CA ASP A 88 9.17 12.95 14.50
C ASP A 88 8.02 13.95 14.32
N VAL A 89 6.98 13.51 13.62
CA VAL A 89 5.74 14.30 13.42
C VAL A 89 5.10 14.67 14.75
N ALA A 90 5.19 13.79 15.76
CA ALA A 90 4.65 14.02 17.08
C ALA A 90 5.32 15.20 17.83
N HIS A 91 6.48 15.67 17.37
CA HIS A 91 7.12 16.88 17.86
C HIS A 91 6.40 18.14 17.38
N TYR A 92 5.85 18.12 16.18
CA TYR A 92 5.20 19.26 15.53
C TYR A 92 3.68 19.24 15.68
N VAL A 93 3.09 18.05 15.76
CA VAL A 93 1.64 17.85 15.87
C VAL A 93 1.32 17.46 17.31
N GLU A 94 1.11 18.46 18.15
CA GLU A 94 0.73 18.26 19.56
C GLU A 94 -0.66 17.65 19.66
N ASN A 95 -0.86 16.75 20.64
CA ASN A 95 -2.16 16.10 20.85
C ASN A 95 -3.25 17.16 21.12
N ASN A 96 -4.41 17.00 20.49
CA ASN A 96 -5.56 17.91 20.54
C ASN A 96 -5.34 19.32 19.95
N SER A 97 -4.20 19.61 19.30
CA SER A 97 -4.02 20.83 18.50
C SER A 97 -5.00 20.90 17.32
N ASN A 98 -5.13 22.05 16.66
CA ASN A 98 -6.00 22.16 15.49
C ASN A 98 -5.51 21.25 14.34
N ILE A 99 -4.18 21.15 14.17
CA ILE A 99 -3.57 20.23 13.18
C ILE A 99 -3.89 18.79 13.53
N ASP A 100 -3.79 18.38 14.80
CA ASP A 100 -4.09 17.03 15.25
C ASP A 100 -5.56 16.64 15.01
N LYS A 101 -6.47 17.53 15.34
CA LYS A 101 -7.91 17.31 15.11
C LYS A 101 -8.23 17.12 13.63
N GLU A 102 -7.60 17.92 12.77
CA GLU A 102 -7.78 17.79 11.32
C GLU A 102 -7.10 16.53 10.78
N ALA A 103 -5.87 16.21 11.22
CA ALA A 103 -5.17 14.99 10.84
C ALA A 103 -5.95 13.73 11.26
N ARG A 104 -6.55 13.72 12.45
CA ARG A 104 -7.43 12.66 12.92
C ARG A 104 -8.68 12.51 12.05
N LYS A 105 -9.29 13.63 11.63
CA LYS A 105 -10.45 13.64 10.76
C LYS A 105 -10.12 13.09 9.37
N ARG A 106 -8.96 13.44 8.81
CA ARG A 106 -8.48 12.91 7.52
C ARG A 106 -8.07 11.44 7.61
N GLY A 107 -7.39 11.05 8.69
CA GLY A 107 -6.91 9.71 8.98
C GLY A 107 -5.73 9.27 8.13
N THR A 108 -5.72 9.60 6.85
CA THR A 108 -4.65 9.28 5.89
C THR A 108 -4.57 10.30 4.77
N SER A 109 -3.42 10.39 4.10
CA SER A 109 -3.30 11.08 2.81
C SER A 109 -3.99 10.27 1.72
N VAL A 110 -4.53 10.94 0.68
CA VAL A 110 -5.19 10.33 -0.47
C VAL A 110 -4.38 10.62 -1.72
N TYR A 111 -4.02 9.58 -2.48
CA TYR A 111 -3.10 9.69 -3.62
C TYR A 111 -3.85 9.47 -4.94
N PHE A 112 -4.16 10.56 -5.62
CA PHE A 112 -4.69 10.52 -6.96
C PHE A 112 -3.56 10.63 -8.00
N PRO A 113 -3.74 10.11 -9.23
CA PRO A 113 -2.79 10.35 -10.30
C PRO A 113 -2.54 11.84 -10.53
N GLY A 114 -1.30 12.32 -10.27
CA GLY A 114 -0.92 13.72 -10.42
C GLY A 114 -1.43 14.69 -9.35
N PHE A 115 -2.13 14.22 -8.30
CA PHE A 115 -2.67 15.07 -7.25
C PHE A 115 -2.74 14.33 -5.90
N VAL A 116 -2.39 14.99 -4.79
CA VAL A 116 -2.42 14.42 -3.45
C VAL A 116 -3.24 15.32 -2.53
N ILE A 117 -4.14 14.71 -1.74
CA ILE A 117 -4.77 15.36 -0.58
C ILE A 117 -3.99 14.92 0.65
N PRO A 118 -3.12 15.76 1.21
CA PRO A 118 -2.23 15.36 2.30
C PRO A 118 -2.98 15.33 3.64
N MET A 119 -2.59 14.41 4.53
CA MET A 119 -3.09 14.34 5.91
C MET A 119 -2.63 15.55 6.74
N LEU A 120 -1.43 16.03 6.50
CA LEU A 120 -0.82 17.18 7.16
C LEU A 120 -0.57 18.32 6.17
N PRO A 121 -0.59 19.60 6.61
CA PRO A 121 -0.22 20.72 5.76
C PRO A 121 1.16 20.54 5.13
N GLU A 122 1.32 20.95 3.87
CA GLU A 122 2.57 20.75 3.11
C GLU A 122 3.82 21.36 3.77
N VAL A 123 3.66 22.43 4.55
CA VAL A 123 4.74 22.99 5.36
C VAL A 123 5.28 21.98 6.36
N LEU A 124 4.45 21.10 6.88
CA LEU A 124 4.86 19.98 7.74
C LEU A 124 5.30 18.78 6.92
N SER A 125 4.43 18.28 6.04
CA SER A 125 4.67 17.03 5.33
C SER A 125 5.87 17.09 4.38
N ASN A 126 6.02 18.18 3.62
CA ASN A 126 7.04 18.29 2.58
C ASN A 126 8.31 19.03 3.05
N ASN A 127 8.27 19.68 4.25
CA ASN A 127 9.38 20.51 4.70
C ASN A 127 9.84 20.14 6.12
N LEU A 128 9.11 20.59 7.18
CA LEU A 128 9.59 20.45 8.57
C LEU A 128 9.79 19.00 8.98
N CYS A 129 8.86 18.11 8.63
CA CYS A 129 8.92 16.69 8.97
C CYS A 129 9.75 15.89 7.96
N SER A 130 9.69 16.21 6.66
CA SER A 130 10.36 15.46 5.61
C SER A 130 11.87 15.35 5.83
N LEU A 131 12.42 14.13 5.75
CA LEU A 131 13.83 13.82 6.02
C LEU A 131 14.72 14.17 4.81
N ARG A 132 14.70 15.42 4.41
CA ARG A 132 15.40 15.96 3.24
C ARG A 132 16.94 15.87 3.42
N PRO A 133 17.69 15.59 2.35
CA PRO A 133 19.14 15.44 2.44
C PRO A 133 19.84 16.73 2.86
N GLY A 134 20.90 16.61 3.67
CA GLY A 134 21.70 17.73 4.14
C GLY A 134 21.04 18.62 5.20
N GLU A 135 19.81 18.32 5.61
CA GLU A 135 19.08 19.06 6.64
C GLU A 135 19.06 18.28 7.96
N ASP A 136 19.25 18.97 9.08
CA ASP A 136 19.11 18.36 10.41
C ASP A 136 17.64 18.15 10.72
N LYS A 137 17.23 16.90 10.96
CA LYS A 137 15.84 16.50 11.19
C LYS A 137 15.66 15.73 12.49
N PHE A 138 14.55 16.01 13.17
CA PHE A 138 14.12 15.25 14.35
C PHE A 138 13.46 13.93 13.92
N THR A 139 13.86 12.86 14.59
CA THR A 139 13.36 11.52 14.32
C THR A 139 13.05 10.76 15.60
N VAL A 140 12.16 9.80 15.50
CA VAL A 140 12.02 8.69 16.43
C VAL A 140 12.78 7.51 15.80
N MET A 141 13.81 7.07 16.49
CA MET A 141 14.73 6.02 16.01
C MET A 141 14.29 4.65 16.49
N ALA A 142 14.23 3.70 15.54
CA ALA A 142 14.23 2.27 15.84
C ALA A 142 15.63 1.71 15.52
N GLU A 143 16.40 1.34 16.54
CA GLU A 143 17.69 0.65 16.45
C GLU A 143 17.44 -0.84 16.69
N ILE A 144 17.73 -1.70 15.72
CA ILE A 144 17.30 -3.11 15.71
C ILE A 144 18.49 -4.01 15.41
N ILE A 145 18.76 -5.00 16.26
CA ILE A 145 19.72 -6.06 15.98
C ILE A 145 19.00 -7.25 15.38
N ILE A 146 19.43 -7.65 14.20
CA ILE A 146 18.83 -8.73 13.40
C ILE A 146 19.86 -9.82 13.20
N GLY A 147 19.54 -11.03 13.60
CA GLY A 147 20.39 -12.20 13.45
C GLY A 147 20.51 -12.70 12.02
N LYS A 148 21.49 -13.59 11.76
CA LYS A 148 21.67 -14.27 10.46
C LYS A 148 20.47 -15.09 10.01
N ASP A 149 19.57 -15.43 10.91
CA ASP A 149 18.30 -16.11 10.64
C ASP A 149 17.14 -15.14 10.30
N GLY A 150 17.41 -13.83 10.30
CA GLY A 150 16.45 -12.77 10.03
C GLY A 150 15.49 -12.47 11.20
N LYS A 151 15.76 -13.00 12.40
CA LYS A 151 14.96 -12.69 13.59
C LYS A 151 15.51 -11.49 14.33
N ILE A 152 14.61 -10.67 14.85
CA ILE A 152 14.96 -9.56 15.74
C ILE A 152 15.45 -10.13 17.08
N LYS A 153 16.70 -9.85 17.43
CA LYS A 153 17.34 -10.24 18.68
C LYS A 153 17.11 -9.19 19.78
N SER A 154 17.26 -7.93 19.43
CA SER A 154 17.03 -6.81 20.33
C SER A 154 16.63 -5.55 19.58
N TYR A 155 16.03 -4.61 20.29
CA TYR A 155 15.63 -3.32 19.73
C TYR A 155 15.67 -2.24 20.82
N LYS A 156 15.91 -0.99 20.38
CA LYS A 156 15.85 0.21 21.21
C LYS A 156 15.12 1.31 20.48
N PHE A 157 14.34 2.09 21.21
CA PHE A 157 13.66 3.28 20.70
C PHE A 157 14.13 4.52 21.46
N TYR A 158 14.44 5.58 20.74
CA TYR A 158 14.84 6.86 21.33
C TYR A 158 14.63 8.01 20.35
N ASN A 159 14.56 9.22 20.88
CA ASN A 159 14.53 10.43 20.06
C ASN A 159 15.94 10.72 19.52
N ALA A 160 16.05 11.00 18.23
CA ALA A 160 17.33 11.28 17.58
C ALA A 160 17.30 12.54 16.71
N LEU A 161 18.50 13.01 16.39
CA LEU A 161 18.78 14.04 15.40
C LEU A 161 19.64 13.40 14.31
N ILE A 162 19.19 13.45 13.07
CA ILE A 162 19.90 12.94 11.91
C ILE A 162 20.07 14.02 10.84
N SER A 163 20.99 13.79 9.91
CA SER A 163 21.06 14.47 8.62
C SER A 163 21.19 13.40 7.55
N SER A 164 20.22 13.31 6.63
CA SER A 164 20.29 12.33 5.55
C SER A 164 21.40 12.71 4.56
N SER A 165 22.27 11.75 4.22
CA SER A 165 23.41 11.96 3.31
C SER A 165 22.99 11.98 1.85
N ALA A 166 21.88 11.28 1.50
CA ALA A 166 21.39 11.23 0.14
C ALA A 166 19.88 10.98 0.08
N ARG A 167 19.23 11.62 -0.88
CA ARG A 167 17.88 11.23 -1.36
C ARG A 167 18.07 10.41 -2.62
N LEU A 168 17.67 9.14 -2.56
CA LEU A 168 17.73 8.20 -3.67
C LEU A 168 16.32 7.85 -4.13
N THR A 169 16.20 7.43 -5.39
CA THR A 169 14.95 6.84 -5.89
C THR A 169 15.05 5.34 -5.93
N TYR A 170 13.88 4.67 -5.89
CA TYR A 170 13.83 3.22 -6.07
C TYR A 170 14.53 2.78 -7.36
N THR A 171 14.33 3.52 -8.44
CA THR A 171 14.97 3.25 -9.74
C THR A 171 16.50 3.38 -9.67
N GLN A 172 17.00 4.45 -9.02
CA GLN A 172 18.45 4.65 -8.88
C GLN A 172 19.12 3.52 -8.10
N VAL A 173 18.50 3.08 -7.00
CA VAL A 173 19.02 1.98 -6.18
C VAL A 173 18.96 0.66 -6.95
N ASP A 174 17.85 0.39 -7.65
CA ASP A 174 17.71 -0.84 -8.45
C ASP A 174 18.73 -0.86 -9.61
N ASP A 175 18.92 0.26 -10.32
CA ASP A 175 19.93 0.39 -11.37
C ASP A 175 21.35 0.17 -10.83
N PHE A 176 21.65 0.69 -9.61
CA PHE A 176 22.92 0.45 -8.95
C PHE A 176 23.12 -1.03 -8.60
N LEU A 177 22.13 -1.68 -8.00
CA LEU A 177 22.19 -3.10 -7.63
C LEU A 177 22.33 -4.03 -8.84
N ASN A 178 21.86 -3.60 -10.01
CA ASN A 178 21.96 -4.32 -11.29
C ASN A 178 23.15 -3.87 -12.16
N ASN A 179 24.11 -3.07 -11.62
CA ASN A 179 25.29 -2.55 -12.32
C ASN A 179 24.98 -1.73 -13.58
N LYS A 180 23.81 -1.08 -13.66
CA LYS A 180 23.42 -0.24 -14.79
C LYS A 180 23.89 1.21 -14.65
N LYS A 181 23.89 1.73 -13.42
CA LYS A 181 24.33 3.09 -13.09
C LYS A 181 25.12 3.09 -11.79
N SER A 182 26.06 4.03 -11.64
CA SER A 182 26.87 4.18 -10.43
C SER A 182 26.27 5.24 -9.49
N ILE A 183 26.38 4.98 -8.20
CA ILE A 183 26.30 5.97 -7.13
C ILE A 183 27.75 6.33 -6.80
N THR A 184 28.04 7.60 -6.59
CA THR A 184 29.45 8.07 -6.46
C THR A 184 29.95 8.13 -5.02
N ASP A 185 29.06 8.37 -4.06
CA ASP A 185 29.44 8.47 -2.64
C ASP A 185 29.72 7.07 -2.06
N LYS A 186 30.96 6.89 -1.60
CA LYS A 186 31.45 5.60 -1.06
C LYS A 186 30.72 5.14 0.20
N ASN A 187 30.34 6.08 1.06
CA ASN A 187 29.64 5.76 2.30
C ASN A 187 28.18 5.36 2.02
N VAL A 188 27.53 6.09 1.12
CA VAL A 188 26.18 5.73 0.63
C VAL A 188 26.20 4.36 -0.04
N ILE A 189 27.21 4.06 -0.87
CA ILE A 189 27.39 2.74 -1.50
C ILE A 189 27.52 1.65 -0.43
N LYS A 190 28.35 1.88 0.60
CA LYS A 190 28.53 0.92 1.69
C LYS A 190 27.21 0.64 2.40
N ASN A 191 26.45 1.69 2.74
CA ASN A 191 25.15 1.55 3.38
C ASN A 191 24.16 0.76 2.52
N ILE A 192 24.05 1.06 1.21
CA ILE A 192 23.16 0.34 0.29
C ILE A 192 23.53 -1.16 0.21
N ASN A 193 24.82 -1.48 0.11
CA ASN A 193 25.29 -2.86 0.08
C ASN A 193 24.97 -3.62 1.37
N ASN A 194 25.10 -2.98 2.53
CA ASN A 194 24.72 -3.53 3.82
C ASN A 194 23.20 -3.76 3.90
N LEU A 195 22.42 -2.77 3.52
CA LEU A 195 20.95 -2.87 3.45
C LEU A 195 20.51 -4.01 2.53
N PHE A 196 21.15 -4.17 1.37
CA PHE A 196 20.82 -5.24 0.44
C PHE A 196 21.22 -6.62 0.98
N SER A 197 22.34 -6.71 1.69
CA SER A 197 22.77 -7.95 2.37
C SER A 197 21.78 -8.35 3.48
N LEU A 198 21.36 -7.38 4.29
CA LEU A 198 20.32 -7.58 5.30
C LEU A 198 18.97 -7.96 4.66
N TYR A 199 18.58 -7.28 3.58
CA TYR A 199 17.33 -7.60 2.86
C TYR A 199 17.27 -9.06 2.41
N LYS A 200 18.36 -9.63 1.89
CA LYS A 200 18.41 -11.04 1.51
C LYS A 200 18.09 -11.99 2.67
N ILE A 201 18.53 -11.63 3.88
CA ILE A 201 18.27 -12.37 5.10
C ILE A 201 16.81 -12.22 5.53
N LEU A 202 16.28 -11.00 5.51
CA LEU A 202 14.89 -10.71 5.84
C LEU A 202 13.92 -11.38 4.86
N LYS A 203 14.22 -11.35 3.56
CA LYS A 203 13.46 -12.05 2.52
C LYS A 203 13.37 -13.55 2.78
N LYS A 204 14.50 -14.20 3.10
CA LYS A 204 14.51 -15.63 3.48
C LYS A 204 13.69 -15.89 4.77
N SER A 205 13.75 -14.99 5.72
CA SER A 205 12.95 -15.09 6.96
C SER A 205 11.44 -14.93 6.67
N ARG A 206 11.07 -14.02 5.74
CA ARG A 206 9.70 -13.86 5.24
C ARG A 206 9.18 -15.14 4.57
N GLU A 207 9.99 -15.75 3.71
CA GLU A 207 9.66 -17.00 3.05
C GLU A 207 9.47 -18.15 4.06
N LYS A 208 10.37 -18.27 5.05
CA LYS A 208 10.29 -19.29 6.12
C LYS A 208 9.04 -19.17 7.01
N ARG A 209 8.54 -17.94 7.24
CA ARG A 209 7.30 -17.73 7.99
C ARG A 209 6.05 -17.82 7.11
N HIS A 210 6.23 -18.12 5.81
CA HIS A 210 5.14 -18.24 4.84
C HIS A 210 4.26 -16.99 4.74
N ALA A 211 4.82 -15.77 4.89
CA ALA A 211 4.09 -14.55 4.59
C ALA A 211 3.55 -14.60 3.16
N VAL A 212 2.29 -14.23 2.94
CA VAL A 212 1.70 -14.26 1.61
C VAL A 212 2.40 -13.26 0.70
N ASN A 213 2.79 -13.71 -0.48
CA ASN A 213 3.50 -12.89 -1.45
C ASN A 213 2.60 -12.61 -2.66
N PHE A 214 1.87 -11.50 -2.59
CA PHE A 214 1.08 -11.02 -3.72
C PHE A 214 1.94 -10.11 -4.60
N ASP A 215 2.30 -10.59 -5.79
CA ASP A 215 2.87 -9.76 -6.84
C ASP A 215 1.70 -9.22 -7.70
N THR A 216 1.06 -8.15 -7.25
CA THR A 216 0.01 -7.48 -8.03
C THR A 216 0.65 -6.62 -9.12
N GLN A 217 0.13 -6.73 -10.34
CA GLN A 217 0.50 -5.80 -11.40
C GLN A 217 -0.13 -4.45 -11.12
N GLU A 218 0.71 -3.46 -10.91
CA GLU A 218 0.29 -2.08 -10.76
C GLU A 218 0.56 -1.33 -12.06
N PHE A 219 -0.21 -0.30 -12.31
CA PHE A 219 0.01 0.59 -13.44
C PHE A 219 -0.17 2.04 -13.02
N SER A 220 0.47 2.95 -13.74
CA SER A 220 0.32 4.39 -13.59
C SER A 220 -0.11 5.03 -14.90
N PHE A 221 -0.91 6.09 -14.79
CA PHE A 221 -1.30 6.88 -15.93
C PHE A 221 -0.19 7.87 -16.32
N LEU A 222 0.12 7.94 -17.60
CA LEU A 222 0.96 8.99 -18.14
C LEU A 222 0.04 10.19 -18.48
N ILE A 223 0.17 11.24 -17.68
CA ILE A 223 -0.66 12.45 -17.80
C ILE A 223 0.23 13.58 -18.33
N ASN A 224 -0.22 14.27 -19.37
CA ASN A 224 0.49 15.41 -19.92
C ASN A 224 0.18 16.71 -19.15
N LYS A 225 0.85 17.82 -19.52
CA LYS A 225 0.65 19.14 -18.89
C LYS A 225 -0.79 19.68 -19.02
N ASN A 226 -1.57 19.14 -19.95
CA ASN A 226 -2.97 19.51 -20.16
C ASN A 226 -3.93 18.61 -19.38
N ASN A 227 -3.43 17.78 -18.47
CA ASN A 227 -4.19 16.78 -17.70
C ASN A 227 -4.90 15.75 -18.61
N GLU A 228 -4.31 15.40 -19.76
CA GLU A 228 -4.83 14.34 -20.64
C GLU A 228 -4.02 13.06 -20.47
N ILE A 229 -4.71 11.91 -20.46
CA ILE A 229 -4.07 10.60 -20.38
C ILE A 229 -3.45 10.28 -21.73
N THR A 230 -2.12 10.25 -21.81
CA THR A 230 -1.37 9.91 -23.02
C THR A 230 -1.12 8.42 -23.16
N GLY A 231 -1.01 7.71 -22.03
CA GLY A 231 -0.76 6.28 -21.99
C GLY A 231 -0.87 5.71 -20.60
N ILE A 232 -0.59 4.42 -20.49
CA ILE A 232 -0.48 3.68 -19.22
C ILE A 232 0.87 2.99 -19.19
N LYS A 233 1.56 3.09 -18.06
CA LYS A 233 2.83 2.42 -17.81
C LYS A 233 2.61 1.32 -16.77
N ASN A 234 3.00 0.09 -17.08
CA ASN A 234 3.04 -0.99 -16.12
C ASN A 234 4.20 -0.76 -15.13
N ASN A 235 3.90 -0.79 -13.84
CA ASN A 235 4.89 -0.64 -12.80
C ASN A 235 5.39 -2.03 -12.38
N ILE A 236 6.67 -2.28 -12.63
CA ILE A 236 7.34 -3.48 -12.13
C ILE A 236 7.81 -3.17 -10.71
N ARG A 237 7.47 -4.04 -9.76
CA ARG A 237 7.90 -3.91 -8.38
C ARG A 237 9.39 -4.20 -8.26
N LEU A 238 10.18 -3.16 -7.97
CA LEU A 238 11.63 -3.21 -7.90
C LEU A 238 12.13 -3.91 -6.62
N GLU A 239 13.32 -4.51 -6.67
CA GLU A 239 13.95 -5.11 -5.47
C GLU A 239 14.29 -4.06 -4.41
N SER A 240 14.60 -2.83 -4.82
CA SER A 240 14.78 -1.68 -3.92
C SER A 240 13.53 -1.33 -3.11
N GLN A 241 12.33 -1.45 -3.70
CA GLN A 241 11.06 -1.26 -2.98
C GLN A 241 10.84 -2.36 -1.94
N LYS A 242 11.13 -3.62 -2.30
CA LYS A 242 11.04 -4.76 -1.37
C LYS A 242 12.05 -4.65 -0.23
N LEU A 243 13.25 -4.10 -0.50
CA LEU A 243 14.27 -3.83 0.50
C LEU A 243 13.74 -2.88 1.58
N ILE A 244 13.21 -1.72 1.17
CA ILE A 244 12.66 -0.73 2.11
C ILE A 244 11.45 -1.31 2.84
N GLU A 245 10.54 -2.03 2.14
CA GLU A 245 9.41 -2.70 2.78
C GLU A 245 9.84 -3.64 3.91
N GLU A 246 10.87 -4.49 3.71
CA GLU A 246 11.34 -5.39 4.77
C GLU A 246 11.98 -4.64 5.94
N CYS A 247 12.69 -3.53 5.69
CA CYS A 247 13.20 -2.67 6.76
C CYS A 247 12.03 -2.04 7.56
N MET A 248 10.98 -1.57 6.88
CA MET A 248 9.79 -1.00 7.51
C MET A 248 9.00 -2.04 8.29
N ILE A 249 8.85 -3.26 7.76
CA ILE A 249 8.22 -4.37 8.48
C ILE A 249 9.01 -4.68 9.75
N ALA A 250 10.34 -4.75 9.71
CA ALA A 250 11.17 -4.98 10.88
C ALA A 250 10.96 -3.90 11.95
N ALA A 251 10.93 -2.61 11.55
CA ALA A 251 10.68 -1.50 12.46
C ALA A 251 9.27 -1.54 13.06
N ASN A 252 8.24 -1.85 12.27
CA ASN A 252 6.87 -1.99 12.71
C ASN A 252 6.70 -3.16 13.71
N VAL A 253 7.35 -4.30 13.46
CA VAL A 253 7.38 -5.43 14.42
C VAL A 253 8.09 -5.02 15.70
N ALA A 254 9.28 -4.41 15.60
CA ALA A 254 10.04 -3.96 16.77
C ALA A 254 9.24 -2.96 17.62
N SER A 255 8.52 -2.02 16.99
CA SER A 255 7.70 -1.03 17.71
C SER A 255 6.54 -1.69 18.44
N SER A 256 5.85 -2.65 17.82
CA SER A 256 4.77 -3.40 18.48
C SER A 256 5.26 -4.20 19.69
N LEU A 257 6.44 -4.83 19.56
CA LEU A 257 7.07 -5.57 20.65
C LEU A 257 7.56 -4.65 21.78
N PHE A 258 8.10 -3.47 21.42
CA PHE A 258 8.54 -2.47 22.40
C PHE A 258 7.38 -1.97 23.26
N ILE A 259 6.25 -1.61 22.65
CA ILE A 259 5.06 -1.15 23.38
C ILE A 259 4.50 -2.29 24.25
N LYS A 260 4.39 -3.51 23.71
CA LYS A 260 3.93 -4.68 24.45
C LYS A 260 4.81 -4.99 25.66
N LYS A 261 6.16 -4.94 25.52
CA LYS A 261 7.12 -5.16 26.61
C LYS A 261 6.93 -4.16 27.74
N ASN A 262 6.55 -2.91 27.42
CA ASN A 262 6.28 -1.87 28.39
C ASN A 262 4.83 -1.87 28.90
N LYS A 263 4.04 -2.89 28.60
CA LYS A 263 2.65 -3.07 29.04
C LYS A 263 1.75 -1.85 28.74
N SER A 264 2.03 -1.13 27.67
CA SER A 264 1.26 0.02 27.24
C SER A 264 0.22 -0.39 26.20
N ASN A 265 -0.95 0.28 26.22
CA ASN A 265 -1.92 0.15 25.14
C ASN A 265 -1.35 0.68 23.83
N SER A 266 -1.74 0.10 22.70
CA SER A 266 -1.31 0.50 21.37
C SER A 266 -2.43 0.35 20.35
N LEU A 267 -2.25 0.94 19.18
CA LEU A 267 -2.98 0.59 17.96
C LEU A 267 -2.16 -0.44 17.18
N TYR A 268 -2.78 -1.60 16.95
CA TYR A 268 -2.21 -2.64 16.11
C TYR A 268 -2.81 -2.55 14.70
N ARG A 269 -2.02 -2.93 13.71
CA ARG A 269 -2.49 -3.24 12.36
C ARG A 269 -2.74 -4.73 12.30
N VAL A 270 -3.98 -5.12 12.33
CA VAL A 270 -4.39 -6.52 12.37
C VAL A 270 -4.93 -6.98 11.03
N HIS A 271 -4.79 -8.25 10.74
CA HIS A 271 -5.35 -8.90 9.57
C HIS A 271 -5.83 -10.29 9.97
N ASP A 272 -7.12 -10.47 10.02
CA ASP A 272 -7.73 -11.72 10.44
C ASP A 272 -7.63 -12.80 9.36
N GLU A 273 -7.86 -14.03 9.75
CA GLU A 273 -7.98 -15.15 8.82
C GLU A 273 -9.22 -14.99 7.93
N PRO A 274 -9.18 -15.49 6.69
CA PRO A 274 -10.36 -15.51 5.83
C PRO A 274 -11.45 -16.40 6.40
N THR A 275 -12.73 -16.00 6.23
CA THR A 275 -13.87 -16.81 6.67
C THR A 275 -14.00 -18.10 5.84
N LEU A 276 -14.57 -19.15 6.45
CA LEU A 276 -14.77 -20.45 5.77
C LEU A 276 -15.60 -20.28 4.48
N GLU A 277 -16.66 -19.48 4.49
CA GLU A 277 -17.50 -19.19 3.33
C GLU A 277 -16.69 -18.62 2.15
N LYS A 278 -15.86 -17.59 2.41
CA LYS A 278 -15.01 -16.99 1.37
C LYS A 278 -13.97 -17.96 0.82
N ILE A 279 -13.52 -18.89 1.64
CA ILE A 279 -12.58 -19.93 1.20
C ILE A 279 -13.27 -20.97 0.34
N GLU A 280 -14.49 -21.35 0.68
CA GLU A 280 -15.28 -22.26 -0.15
C GLU A 280 -15.52 -21.65 -1.54
N ASP A 281 -15.89 -20.38 -1.62
CA ASP A 281 -16.07 -19.65 -2.88
C ASP A 281 -14.77 -19.58 -3.70
N ALA A 282 -13.66 -19.24 -3.03
CA ALA A 282 -12.35 -19.24 -3.67
C ALA A 282 -11.94 -20.62 -4.17
N SER A 283 -12.19 -21.67 -3.38
CA SER A 283 -11.90 -23.07 -3.75
C SER A 283 -12.64 -23.50 -5.02
N VAL A 284 -13.91 -23.12 -5.17
CA VAL A 284 -14.71 -23.38 -6.39
C VAL A 284 -14.05 -22.71 -7.60
N SER A 285 -13.72 -21.43 -7.47
CA SER A 285 -13.09 -20.65 -8.55
C SER A 285 -11.70 -21.19 -8.92
N LEU A 286 -10.88 -21.52 -7.94
CA LEU A 286 -9.55 -22.11 -8.12
C LEU A 286 -9.63 -23.49 -8.78
N LYS A 287 -10.62 -24.31 -8.43
CA LYS A 287 -10.86 -25.61 -9.06
C LYS A 287 -11.15 -25.48 -10.56
N ASN A 288 -11.87 -24.44 -10.98
CA ASN A 288 -12.10 -24.17 -12.40
C ASN A 288 -10.81 -23.89 -13.17
N LEU A 289 -9.79 -23.34 -12.50
CA LEU A 289 -8.44 -23.12 -13.03
C LEU A 289 -7.51 -24.34 -12.87
N GLY A 290 -7.99 -25.42 -12.26
CA GLY A 290 -7.22 -26.65 -12.02
C GLY A 290 -6.29 -26.59 -10.81
N TYR A 291 -6.62 -25.76 -9.81
CA TYR A 291 -5.95 -25.70 -8.50
C TYR A 291 -6.85 -26.29 -7.42
N SER A 292 -6.25 -26.92 -6.43
CA SER A 292 -6.97 -27.48 -5.28
C SER A 292 -6.56 -26.72 -4.03
N LEU A 293 -7.54 -26.17 -3.33
CA LEU A 293 -7.39 -25.60 -2.00
C LEU A 293 -8.06 -26.57 -1.02
N ASN A 294 -7.32 -27.02 0.00
CA ASN A 294 -7.87 -27.90 1.02
C ASN A 294 -8.97 -27.19 1.81
N LYS A 295 -10.10 -27.86 2.00
CA LYS A 295 -11.25 -27.35 2.76
C LYS A 295 -11.12 -27.61 4.29
N THR A 296 -9.88 -27.77 4.78
CA THR A 296 -9.66 -27.97 6.21
C THR A 296 -9.96 -26.68 6.98
N LYS A 297 -10.39 -26.81 8.24
CA LYS A 297 -10.85 -25.70 9.09
C LYS A 297 -9.85 -24.56 9.32
N ILE A 298 -8.60 -24.73 8.91
CA ILE A 298 -7.53 -23.75 9.08
C ILE A 298 -6.77 -23.67 7.75
N ILE A 299 -6.90 -22.52 7.06
CA ILE A 299 -6.08 -22.23 5.91
C ILE A 299 -4.74 -21.71 6.39
N CYS A 300 -3.68 -22.34 5.93
CA CYS A 300 -2.36 -21.82 6.19
C CYS A 300 -1.83 -21.02 4.99
N THR A 301 -1.11 -19.95 5.29
CA THR A 301 -0.49 -19.08 4.27
C THR A 301 0.50 -19.83 3.38
N GLU A 302 1.07 -20.94 3.85
CA GLU A 302 1.94 -21.83 3.07
C GLU A 302 1.20 -22.46 1.88
N GLU A 303 -0.03 -22.93 2.09
CA GLU A 303 -0.85 -23.52 1.02
C GLU A 303 -1.23 -22.47 -0.03
N ILE A 304 -1.57 -21.25 0.42
CA ILE A 304 -1.83 -20.12 -0.47
C ILE A 304 -0.61 -19.83 -1.34
N ASN A 305 0.57 -19.73 -0.74
CA ASN A 305 1.82 -19.47 -1.47
C ASN A 305 2.14 -20.59 -2.48
N LYS A 306 1.90 -21.86 -2.15
CA LYS A 306 2.07 -22.98 -3.09
C LYS A 306 1.18 -22.82 -4.33
N ILE A 307 -0.07 -22.41 -4.15
CA ILE A 307 -1.01 -22.19 -5.27
C ILE A 307 -0.54 -21.02 -6.11
N ILE A 308 -0.13 -19.89 -5.49
CA ILE A 308 0.41 -18.72 -6.21
C ILE A 308 1.66 -19.10 -7.02
N GLU A 309 2.59 -19.86 -6.45
CA GLU A 309 3.80 -20.30 -7.18
C GLU A 309 3.49 -21.27 -8.34
N LEU A 310 2.52 -22.15 -8.19
CA LEU A 310 2.04 -23.01 -9.26
C LEU A 310 1.38 -22.20 -10.39
N SER A 311 0.65 -21.15 -10.05
CA SER A 311 -0.04 -20.31 -11.03
C SER A 311 0.94 -19.48 -11.88
N LYS A 312 2.05 -19.03 -11.33
CA LYS A 312 3.12 -18.36 -12.09
C LYS A 312 3.65 -19.23 -13.23
N LYS A 313 3.75 -20.53 -13.02
CA LYS A 313 4.22 -21.49 -14.08
C LYS A 313 3.22 -21.66 -15.21
N LYS A 314 1.92 -21.43 -14.94
CA LYS A 314 0.84 -21.55 -15.95
C LYS A 314 0.44 -20.20 -16.56
N LEU A 315 1.07 -19.10 -16.12
CA LEU A 315 0.78 -17.73 -16.57
C LEU A 315 -0.68 -17.29 -16.31
N ASP A 316 -1.26 -17.75 -15.20
CA ASP A 316 -2.58 -17.38 -14.72
C ASP A 316 -2.56 -16.81 -13.30
N ASP A 317 -1.36 -16.41 -12.83
CA ASP A 317 -1.08 -15.89 -11.50
C ASP A 317 -1.92 -14.65 -11.13
N HIS A 318 -2.21 -13.79 -12.08
CA HIS A 318 -3.07 -12.61 -11.86
C HIS A 318 -4.51 -13.02 -11.51
N LEU A 319 -5.06 -14.07 -12.13
CA LEU A 319 -6.39 -14.58 -11.82
C LEU A 319 -6.41 -15.23 -10.44
N VAL A 320 -5.46 -16.12 -10.18
CA VAL A 320 -5.32 -16.82 -8.90
C VAL A 320 -5.14 -15.82 -7.76
N THR A 321 -4.24 -14.84 -7.93
CA THR A 321 -4.02 -13.77 -6.96
C THR A 321 -5.30 -12.97 -6.70
N SER A 322 -6.05 -12.61 -7.74
CA SER A 322 -7.33 -11.90 -7.61
C SER A 322 -8.39 -12.70 -6.85
N ILE A 323 -8.49 -14.02 -7.09
CA ILE A 323 -9.42 -14.91 -6.38
C ILE A 323 -9.04 -14.97 -4.89
N ILE A 324 -7.76 -15.19 -4.59
CA ILE A 324 -7.26 -15.30 -3.21
C ILE A 324 -7.44 -13.97 -2.47
N LEU A 325 -7.09 -12.83 -3.09
CA LEU A 325 -7.27 -11.50 -2.48
C LEU A 325 -8.71 -11.19 -2.10
N ARG A 326 -9.68 -11.60 -2.93
CA ARG A 326 -11.12 -11.43 -2.61
C ARG A 326 -11.57 -12.27 -1.42
N ALA A 327 -10.94 -13.41 -1.19
CA ALA A 327 -11.23 -14.26 -0.04
C ALA A 327 -10.62 -13.73 1.27
N MET A 328 -9.53 -12.95 1.20
CA MET A 328 -8.87 -12.41 2.39
C MET A 328 -9.77 -11.45 3.18
N ALA A 329 -9.59 -11.44 4.49
CA ALA A 329 -10.11 -10.38 5.35
C ALA A 329 -9.46 -9.04 4.99
N ARG A 330 -10.02 -7.94 5.45
CA ARG A 330 -9.37 -6.62 5.35
C ARG A 330 -8.54 -6.39 6.59
N ALA A 331 -7.37 -5.78 6.41
CA ALA A 331 -6.60 -5.31 7.55
C ALA A 331 -7.26 -4.07 8.16
N GLU A 332 -7.18 -3.93 9.48
CA GLU A 332 -7.78 -2.83 10.24
C GLU A 332 -6.90 -2.38 11.41
N TYR A 333 -7.24 -1.24 12.00
CA TYR A 333 -6.58 -0.73 13.20
C TYR A 333 -7.46 -0.97 14.42
N THR A 334 -6.88 -1.62 15.44
CA THR A 334 -7.57 -1.91 16.71
C THR A 334 -6.56 -1.97 17.87
N PRO A 335 -6.97 -1.68 19.10
CA PRO A 335 -6.14 -1.92 20.28
C PRO A 335 -6.02 -3.42 20.64
N LYS A 336 -6.86 -4.29 20.06
CA LYS A 336 -6.84 -5.74 20.28
C LYS A 336 -5.87 -6.39 19.30
N ASN A 337 -4.76 -6.92 19.82
CA ASN A 337 -3.80 -7.64 18.96
C ASN A 337 -4.28 -9.06 18.66
N ILE A 338 -4.69 -9.31 17.42
CA ILE A 338 -5.03 -10.65 16.90
C ILE A 338 -3.99 -11.17 15.90
N GLY A 339 -2.89 -10.43 15.71
CA GLY A 339 -1.87 -10.75 14.71
C GLY A 339 -2.17 -10.24 13.32
N HIS A 340 -1.33 -10.62 12.37
CA HIS A 340 -1.48 -10.23 10.97
C HIS A 340 -1.30 -11.45 10.07
N PHE A 341 -2.41 -12.07 9.66
CA PHE A 341 -2.44 -13.31 8.89
C PHE A 341 -1.58 -13.22 7.61
N GLY A 342 -1.83 -12.25 6.74
CA GLY A 342 -1.12 -12.13 5.47
C GLY A 342 0.41 -11.96 5.61
N LEU A 343 0.90 -11.35 6.69
CA LEU A 343 2.33 -11.25 6.99
C LEU A 343 2.86 -12.41 7.84
N SER A 344 1.98 -13.30 8.33
CA SER A 344 2.30 -14.37 9.28
C SER A 344 3.03 -13.85 10.53
N LEU A 345 2.54 -12.74 11.09
CA LEU A 345 3.12 -12.07 12.25
C LEU A 345 2.17 -12.11 13.45
N LYS A 346 2.72 -12.40 14.63
CA LYS A 346 1.95 -12.46 15.90
C LYS A 346 1.61 -11.09 16.47
N SER A 347 2.35 -10.05 16.09
CA SER A 347 2.12 -8.67 16.53
C SER A 347 2.69 -7.71 15.49
N TYR A 348 1.91 -6.73 15.11
CA TYR A 348 2.28 -5.78 14.07
C TYR A 348 1.53 -4.46 14.30
N ASN A 349 2.22 -3.35 14.19
CA ASN A 349 1.61 -2.04 14.15
C ASN A 349 2.18 -1.22 13.00
N HIS A 350 1.63 -0.07 12.73
CA HIS A 350 2.19 0.89 11.82
C HIS A 350 2.92 1.99 12.61
N PHE A 351 4.20 2.18 12.31
CA PHE A 351 5.09 3.14 12.95
C PHE A 351 5.83 4.02 11.94
N THR A 352 5.99 3.54 10.70
CA THR A 352 6.97 4.05 9.75
C THR A 352 6.50 5.18 8.84
N SER A 353 5.23 5.62 8.92
CA SER A 353 4.71 6.67 8.03
C SER A 353 3.77 7.67 8.73
N PRO A 354 4.24 8.41 9.76
CA PRO A 354 3.40 9.34 10.53
C PRO A 354 3.04 10.63 9.78
N ILE A 355 3.72 10.95 8.68
CA ILE A 355 3.36 12.11 7.83
C ILE A 355 2.03 11.86 7.12
N ARG A 356 1.77 10.61 6.73
CA ARG A 356 0.64 10.26 5.88
C ARG A 356 -0.39 9.32 6.53
N ARG A 357 -0.13 8.77 7.72
CA ARG A 357 -1.08 7.89 8.43
C ARG A 357 -1.21 8.32 9.90
N TYR A 358 -2.44 8.60 10.32
CA TYR A 358 -2.72 9.03 11.69
C TYR A 358 -2.43 7.94 12.75
N PRO A 359 -2.70 6.64 12.52
CA PRO A 359 -2.30 5.59 13.46
C PRO A 359 -0.81 5.56 13.79
N ASP A 360 0.06 5.83 12.82
CA ASP A 360 1.50 5.91 13.05
C ASP A 360 1.86 7.06 13.99
N LEU A 361 1.21 8.22 13.84
CA LEU A 361 1.38 9.36 14.74
C LEU A 361 0.97 8.99 16.18
N ILE A 362 -0.12 8.24 16.36
CA ILE A 362 -0.54 7.74 17.67
C ILE A 362 0.53 6.80 18.26
N VAL A 363 1.02 5.85 17.47
CA VAL A 363 2.09 4.92 17.89
C VAL A 363 3.35 5.69 18.28
N HIS A 364 3.73 6.75 17.54
CA HIS A 364 4.86 7.62 17.90
C HIS A 364 4.67 8.30 19.26
N ARG A 365 3.50 8.84 19.53
CA ARG A 365 3.19 9.48 20.83
C ARG A 365 3.29 8.47 21.97
N ILE A 366 2.79 7.25 21.79
CA ILE A 366 2.90 6.18 22.78
C ILE A 366 4.36 5.81 23.03
N ILE A 367 5.15 5.61 21.99
CA ILE A 367 6.59 5.30 22.10
C ILE A 367 7.32 6.44 22.81
N LYS A 368 7.06 7.69 22.47
CA LYS A 368 7.70 8.86 23.10
C LYS A 368 7.34 8.95 24.58
N ASN A 369 6.08 8.69 24.97
CA ASN A 369 5.69 8.65 26.38
C ASN A 369 6.46 7.57 27.14
N ILE A 370 6.65 6.37 26.56
CA ILE A 370 7.46 5.30 27.17
C ILE A 370 8.93 5.75 27.32
N ILE A 371 9.53 6.34 26.28
CA ILE A 371 10.92 6.84 26.31
C ILE A 371 11.10 7.90 27.41
N GLU A 372 10.14 8.81 27.54
CA GLU A 372 10.14 9.91 28.49
C GLU A 372 9.60 9.51 29.88
N LYS A 373 9.25 8.23 30.10
CA LYS A 373 8.66 7.70 31.33
C LYS A 373 7.39 8.45 31.76
N LYS A 374 6.60 8.91 30.78
CA LYS A 374 5.29 9.53 30.98
C LYS A 374 4.19 8.49 30.87
N GLU A 375 3.07 8.75 31.54
CA GLU A 375 1.88 7.90 31.41
C GLU A 375 1.33 7.93 29.98
N ASN A 376 0.80 6.77 29.54
CA ASN A 376 0.11 6.71 28.28
C ASN A 376 -1.25 7.42 28.40
N GLN A 377 -1.43 8.48 27.63
CA GLN A 377 -2.66 9.26 27.60
C GLN A 377 -3.81 8.58 26.83
N TYR A 378 -3.56 7.42 26.21
CA TYR A 378 -4.52 6.69 25.41
C TYR A 378 -4.97 5.42 26.15
N ASP A 379 -6.24 5.41 26.60
CA ASP A 379 -6.89 4.22 27.10
C ASP A 379 -7.39 3.30 25.94
N PHE A 380 -7.86 2.12 26.29
CA PHE A 380 -8.33 1.15 25.31
C PHE A 380 -9.50 1.69 24.47
N ASN A 381 -10.51 2.30 25.09
CA ASN A 381 -11.71 2.78 24.41
C ASN A 381 -11.41 3.96 23.46
N ASN A 382 -10.47 4.82 23.86
CA ASN A 382 -10.01 5.92 23.01
C ASN A 382 -9.29 5.37 21.77
N LEU A 383 -8.39 4.40 21.93
CA LEU A 383 -7.69 3.74 20.84
C LEU A 383 -8.65 2.97 19.91
N GLU A 384 -9.69 2.35 20.45
CA GLU A 384 -10.70 1.66 19.66
C GLU A 384 -11.44 2.63 18.73
N LYS A 385 -11.87 3.78 19.26
CA LYS A 385 -12.52 4.86 18.46
C LYS A 385 -11.56 5.40 17.38
N ILE A 386 -10.30 5.62 17.72
CA ILE A 386 -9.29 6.10 16.75
C ILE A 386 -9.04 5.03 15.68
N GLY A 387 -8.93 3.75 16.06
CA GLY A 387 -8.70 2.64 15.15
C GLY A 387 -9.84 2.45 14.17
N THR A 388 -11.09 2.46 14.65
CA THR A 388 -12.28 2.37 13.80
C THR A 388 -12.34 3.52 12.79
N LEU A 389 -12.19 4.77 13.25
CA LEU A 389 -12.20 5.94 12.38
C LEU A 389 -11.06 5.89 11.35
N SER A 390 -9.85 5.50 11.75
CA SER A 390 -8.71 5.40 10.84
C SER A 390 -8.92 4.34 9.78
N SER A 391 -9.52 3.19 10.13
CA SER A 391 -9.84 2.11 9.20
C SER A 391 -10.96 2.52 8.23
N GLU A 392 -11.94 3.29 8.68
CA GLU A 392 -12.99 3.86 7.83
C GLU A 392 -12.43 4.88 6.84
N ASN A 393 -11.59 5.80 7.30
CA ASN A 393 -10.93 6.80 6.46
C ASN A 393 -10.02 6.17 5.41
N GLU A 394 -9.26 5.13 5.78
CA GLU A 394 -8.44 4.36 4.83
C GLU A 394 -9.30 3.72 3.73
N ARG A 395 -10.41 3.05 4.10
CA ARG A 395 -11.36 2.48 3.14
C ARG A 395 -11.97 3.53 2.22
N ASN A 396 -12.33 4.70 2.78
CA ASN A 396 -12.88 5.81 2.02
C ASN A 396 -11.87 6.38 1.02
N ALA A 397 -10.61 6.56 1.43
CA ALA A 397 -9.51 6.99 0.58
C ALA A 397 -9.27 6.01 -0.58
N GLU A 398 -9.12 4.72 -0.28
CA GLU A 398 -8.95 3.67 -1.28
C GLU A 398 -10.14 3.56 -2.26
N ALA A 399 -11.36 3.78 -1.78
CA ALA A 399 -12.54 3.78 -2.64
C ALA A 399 -12.54 4.98 -3.59
N ALA A 400 -12.14 6.16 -3.12
CA ALA A 400 -12.01 7.36 -3.93
C ALA A 400 -10.90 7.21 -5.00
N GLU A 401 -9.75 6.70 -4.62
CA GLU A 401 -8.63 6.41 -5.54
C GLU A 401 -9.04 5.42 -6.63
N ARG A 402 -9.67 4.30 -6.26
CA ARG A 402 -10.18 3.30 -7.22
C ARG A 402 -11.25 3.86 -8.14
N GLU A 403 -12.13 4.71 -7.62
CA GLU A 403 -13.17 5.32 -8.46
C GLU A 403 -12.56 6.21 -9.52
N LEU A 404 -11.60 7.08 -9.16
CA LEU A 404 -10.89 7.89 -10.14
C LEU A 404 -10.14 7.04 -11.16
N GLN A 405 -9.40 6.02 -10.71
CA GLN A 405 -8.70 5.10 -11.60
C GLN A 405 -9.67 4.45 -12.61
N SER A 406 -10.85 4.02 -12.16
CA SER A 406 -11.87 3.41 -13.02
C SER A 406 -12.40 4.39 -14.08
N ILE A 407 -12.63 5.66 -13.72
CA ILE A 407 -13.03 6.72 -14.64
C ILE A 407 -11.92 6.96 -15.67
N LEU A 408 -10.67 7.08 -15.23
CA LEU A 408 -9.51 7.34 -16.09
C LEU A 408 -9.27 6.18 -17.06
N LEU A 409 -9.37 4.92 -16.58
CA LEU A 409 -9.28 3.72 -17.43
C LEU A 409 -10.38 3.70 -18.49
N CYS A 410 -11.61 4.00 -18.08
CA CYS A 410 -12.73 4.05 -19.00
C CYS A 410 -12.54 5.14 -20.06
N ASN A 411 -12.04 6.33 -19.65
CA ASN A 411 -11.68 7.39 -20.61
C ASN A 411 -10.57 6.94 -21.56
N TYR A 412 -9.52 6.30 -21.06
CA TYR A 412 -8.46 5.73 -21.89
C TYR A 412 -8.99 4.71 -22.89
N ALA A 413 -9.91 3.83 -22.45
CA ALA A 413 -10.53 2.79 -23.28
C ALA A 413 -11.32 3.37 -24.46
N THR A 414 -11.82 4.62 -24.39
CA THR A 414 -12.55 5.25 -25.52
C THR A 414 -11.72 5.30 -26.81
N LYS A 415 -10.39 5.33 -26.70
CA LYS A 415 -9.46 5.34 -27.86
C LYS A 415 -9.49 4.04 -28.65
N PHE A 416 -9.99 2.96 -28.06
CA PHE A 416 -9.96 1.62 -28.60
C PHE A 416 -11.33 1.08 -29.01
N ILE A 417 -12.37 1.91 -29.00
CA ILE A 417 -13.71 1.51 -29.45
C ILE A 417 -13.63 0.96 -30.88
N GLY A 418 -14.19 -0.24 -31.08
CA GLY A 418 -14.14 -0.96 -32.36
C GLY A 418 -12.95 -1.91 -32.52
N LYS A 419 -11.90 -1.80 -31.71
CA LYS A 419 -10.71 -2.70 -31.77
C LYS A 419 -11.04 -4.08 -31.18
N LYS A 420 -10.40 -5.10 -31.76
CA LYS A 420 -10.48 -6.50 -31.31
C LYS A 420 -9.30 -6.80 -30.39
N PHE A 421 -9.52 -7.65 -29.37
CA PHE A 421 -8.52 -8.04 -28.38
C PHE A 421 -8.64 -9.51 -28.02
N ASP A 422 -7.55 -10.09 -27.57
CA ASP A 422 -7.55 -11.32 -26.81
C ASP A 422 -7.85 -10.97 -25.33
N ALA A 423 -8.75 -11.70 -24.71
CA ALA A 423 -9.19 -11.46 -23.34
C ALA A 423 -9.35 -12.76 -22.56
N THR A 424 -9.32 -12.62 -21.22
CA THR A 424 -9.56 -13.74 -20.31
C THR A 424 -10.77 -13.41 -19.43
N VAL A 425 -11.60 -14.43 -19.16
CA VAL A 425 -12.74 -14.30 -18.26
C VAL A 425 -12.25 -14.27 -16.81
N ASN A 426 -12.46 -13.14 -16.12
CA ASN A 426 -12.04 -12.92 -14.73
C ASN A 426 -13.15 -13.26 -13.74
N SER A 427 -14.41 -13.12 -14.12
CA SER A 427 -15.56 -13.42 -13.27
C SER A 427 -16.77 -13.74 -14.10
N VAL A 428 -17.59 -14.66 -13.60
CA VAL A 428 -18.86 -15.05 -14.18
C VAL A 428 -19.97 -14.60 -13.24
N VAL A 429 -20.97 -13.91 -13.77
CA VAL A 429 -22.13 -13.42 -13.01
C VAL A 429 -23.41 -13.71 -13.77
N ASN A 430 -24.55 -13.62 -13.11
CA ASN A 430 -25.85 -13.94 -13.72
C ASN A 430 -26.21 -13.07 -14.94
N PHE A 431 -25.66 -11.85 -15.04
CA PHE A 431 -25.89 -10.92 -16.15
C PHE A 431 -24.76 -10.87 -17.18
N GLY A 432 -23.70 -11.71 -17.05
CA GLY A 432 -22.63 -11.79 -18.06
C GLY A 432 -21.26 -12.20 -17.56
N LEU A 433 -20.24 -11.81 -18.32
CA LEU A 433 -18.84 -12.14 -18.07
C LEU A 433 -18.03 -10.86 -17.87
N PHE A 434 -17.31 -10.73 -16.75
CA PHE A 434 -16.26 -9.75 -16.64
C PHE A 434 -14.96 -10.31 -17.24
N ILE A 435 -14.36 -9.52 -18.12
CA ILE A 435 -13.16 -9.91 -18.85
C ILE A 435 -12.04 -8.90 -18.65
N ALA A 436 -10.80 -9.36 -18.76
CA ALA A 436 -9.62 -8.52 -18.84
C ALA A 436 -8.93 -8.72 -20.20
N VAL A 437 -8.57 -7.61 -20.82
CA VAL A 437 -7.78 -7.60 -22.07
C VAL A 437 -6.33 -7.93 -21.76
N LYS A 438 -5.67 -8.65 -22.66
CA LYS A 438 -4.28 -9.11 -22.45
C LYS A 438 -3.26 -7.97 -22.65
N GLU A 439 -3.45 -7.16 -23.70
CA GLU A 439 -2.47 -6.17 -24.14
C GLU A 439 -2.57 -4.83 -23.39
N GLU A 440 -3.73 -4.56 -22.79
CA GLU A 440 -4.04 -3.30 -22.12
C GLU A 440 -4.66 -3.58 -20.75
N PRO A 441 -4.47 -2.73 -19.74
CA PRO A 441 -5.07 -2.92 -18.41
C PRO A 441 -6.57 -2.57 -18.40
N ILE A 442 -7.28 -2.93 -19.47
CA ILE A 442 -8.70 -2.66 -19.66
C ILE A 442 -9.50 -3.89 -19.24
N GLN A 443 -10.49 -3.67 -18.40
CA GLN A 443 -11.46 -4.67 -17.98
C GLN A 443 -12.86 -4.17 -18.29
N GLY A 444 -13.79 -5.10 -18.59
CA GLY A 444 -15.17 -4.71 -18.87
C GLY A 444 -16.12 -5.89 -18.89
N LEU A 445 -17.36 -5.61 -19.25
CA LEU A 445 -18.46 -6.57 -19.24
C LEU A 445 -18.79 -7.04 -20.66
N ILE A 446 -18.99 -8.33 -20.82
CA ILE A 446 -19.78 -8.89 -21.91
C ILE A 446 -21.15 -9.22 -21.32
N HIS A 447 -22.17 -8.45 -21.68
CA HIS A 447 -23.52 -8.71 -21.21
C HIS A 447 -24.03 -10.05 -21.72
N ILE A 448 -24.82 -10.76 -20.91
CA ILE A 448 -25.32 -12.11 -21.21
C ILE A 448 -26.03 -12.20 -22.57
N SER A 449 -26.76 -11.15 -22.97
CA SER A 449 -27.42 -11.06 -24.29
C SER A 449 -26.46 -10.99 -25.47
N SER A 450 -25.17 -10.69 -25.24
CA SER A 450 -24.13 -10.60 -26.28
C SER A 450 -23.29 -11.87 -26.39
N LEU A 451 -23.58 -12.91 -25.59
CA LEU A 451 -22.86 -14.19 -25.63
C LEU A 451 -23.29 -15.10 -26.78
N GLY A 452 -24.51 -14.96 -27.27
CA GLY A 452 -25.06 -15.75 -28.37
C GLY A 452 -26.57 -15.54 -28.55
N ASN A 453 -27.16 -16.22 -29.56
CA ASN A 453 -28.59 -16.17 -29.85
C ASN A 453 -29.40 -17.24 -29.07
N GLU A 454 -29.00 -17.46 -27.80
CA GLU A 454 -29.68 -18.43 -26.92
C GLU A 454 -29.72 -17.91 -25.49
N TYR A 455 -30.49 -18.59 -24.66
CA TYR A 455 -30.54 -18.31 -23.25
C TYR A 455 -29.30 -18.91 -22.53
N PHE A 456 -28.71 -18.16 -21.58
CA PHE A 456 -27.62 -18.64 -20.74
C PHE A 456 -28.06 -18.73 -19.29
N ILE A 457 -27.82 -19.87 -18.67
CA ILE A 457 -28.22 -20.15 -17.28
C ILE A 457 -26.95 -20.04 -16.41
N HIS A 458 -27.01 -19.22 -15.37
CA HIS A 458 -25.93 -19.11 -14.38
C HIS A 458 -26.03 -20.22 -13.35
N ASN A 459 -24.97 -21.00 -13.23
CA ASN A 459 -24.81 -22.01 -12.18
C ASN A 459 -23.90 -21.43 -11.08
N GLU A 460 -24.49 -20.88 -10.02
CA GLU A 460 -23.77 -20.26 -8.90
C GLU A 460 -22.79 -21.23 -8.23
N LYS A 461 -23.21 -22.49 -7.98
CA LYS A 461 -22.38 -23.50 -7.31
C LYS A 461 -21.09 -23.85 -8.09
N LYS A 462 -21.12 -23.75 -9.40
CA LYS A 462 -19.97 -24.01 -10.27
C LYS A 462 -19.30 -22.75 -10.79
N ASN A 463 -19.91 -21.60 -10.57
CA ASN A 463 -19.51 -20.29 -11.08
C ASN A 463 -19.26 -20.30 -12.60
N ILE A 464 -20.29 -20.74 -13.36
CA ILE A 464 -20.28 -20.87 -14.82
C ILE A 464 -21.59 -20.38 -15.45
N LEU A 465 -21.52 -19.94 -16.72
CA LEU A 465 -22.68 -19.71 -17.58
C LEU A 465 -22.80 -20.85 -18.60
N ILE A 466 -23.99 -21.40 -18.77
CA ILE A 466 -24.24 -22.53 -19.68
C ILE A 466 -25.33 -22.10 -20.68
N GLY A 467 -25.03 -22.23 -21.97
CA GLY A 467 -26.01 -22.04 -23.05
C GLY A 467 -27.07 -23.15 -23.04
N ASP A 468 -28.36 -22.75 -23.09
CA ASP A 468 -29.47 -23.73 -22.99
C ASP A 468 -29.46 -24.70 -24.18
N LYS A 469 -29.27 -24.19 -25.40
CA LYS A 469 -29.31 -25.00 -26.63
C LYS A 469 -27.93 -25.59 -26.96
N SER A 470 -26.90 -24.75 -27.04
CA SER A 470 -25.55 -25.16 -27.47
C SER A 470 -24.78 -25.95 -26.44
N LYS A 471 -25.21 -25.91 -25.17
CA LYS A 471 -24.47 -26.42 -23.99
C LYS A 471 -23.10 -25.80 -23.84
N LYS A 472 -22.82 -24.69 -24.53
CA LYS A 472 -21.56 -23.95 -24.43
C LYS A 472 -21.39 -23.43 -23.00
N VAL A 473 -20.24 -23.70 -22.42
CA VAL A 473 -19.91 -23.29 -21.04
C VAL A 473 -18.90 -22.14 -21.07
N PHE A 474 -19.15 -21.11 -20.26
CA PHE A 474 -18.19 -20.07 -19.97
C PHE A 474 -17.82 -20.12 -18.48
N LYS A 475 -16.52 -20.10 -18.20
CA LYS A 475 -15.99 -20.15 -16.84
C LYS A 475 -14.81 -19.19 -16.67
N VAL A 476 -14.42 -18.93 -15.44
CA VAL A 476 -13.23 -18.16 -15.09
C VAL A 476 -11.99 -18.83 -15.72
N GLY A 477 -11.14 -18.03 -16.35
CA GLY A 477 -9.93 -18.47 -17.04
C GLY A 477 -10.10 -18.74 -18.53
N ASP A 478 -11.32 -18.76 -19.06
CA ASP A 478 -11.54 -18.96 -20.49
C ASP A 478 -10.91 -17.82 -21.30
N LYS A 479 -10.17 -18.20 -22.35
CA LYS A 479 -9.56 -17.27 -23.31
C LYS A 479 -10.53 -17.05 -24.45
N ILE A 480 -10.88 -15.80 -24.72
CA ILE A 480 -11.88 -15.41 -25.69
C ILE A 480 -11.42 -14.22 -26.52
N LYS A 481 -11.93 -14.12 -27.76
CA LYS A 481 -11.71 -12.92 -28.60
C LYS A 481 -12.90 -11.99 -28.46
N VAL A 482 -12.61 -10.71 -28.20
CA VAL A 482 -13.62 -9.71 -27.92
C VAL A 482 -13.38 -8.46 -28.75
N LYS A 483 -14.44 -7.68 -28.97
CA LYS A 483 -14.38 -6.35 -29.56
C LYS A 483 -14.91 -5.34 -28.54
N LEU A 484 -14.15 -4.26 -28.29
CA LEU A 484 -14.61 -3.17 -27.44
C LEU A 484 -15.75 -2.43 -28.16
N GLN A 485 -16.95 -2.49 -27.60
CA GLN A 485 -18.16 -1.94 -28.19
C GLN A 485 -18.38 -0.48 -27.77
N SER A 486 -18.27 -0.21 -26.47
CA SER A 486 -18.52 1.10 -25.89
C SER A 486 -17.74 1.33 -24.61
N ALA A 487 -17.48 2.60 -24.29
CA ALA A 487 -16.89 3.02 -23.03
C ALA A 487 -17.55 4.33 -22.58
N PHE A 488 -18.10 4.34 -21.36
CA PHE A 488 -18.81 5.46 -20.76
C PHE A 488 -18.13 5.90 -19.45
N PRO A 489 -17.18 6.86 -19.50
CA PRO A 489 -16.40 7.27 -18.32
C PRO A 489 -17.25 7.72 -17.13
N SER A 490 -18.35 8.47 -17.38
CA SER A 490 -19.26 8.93 -16.32
C SER A 490 -19.98 7.80 -15.59
N GLU A 491 -20.17 6.65 -16.23
CA GLU A 491 -20.79 5.46 -15.68
C GLU A 491 -19.76 4.39 -15.25
N LYS A 492 -18.48 4.60 -15.58
CA LYS A 492 -17.37 3.63 -15.37
C LYS A 492 -17.66 2.29 -16.03
N LYS A 493 -18.33 2.31 -17.18
CA LYS A 493 -18.75 1.12 -17.94
C LYS A 493 -17.92 0.97 -19.20
N ILE A 494 -17.43 -0.23 -19.40
CA ILE A 494 -16.74 -0.67 -20.61
C ILE A 494 -17.43 -1.96 -21.06
N ASP A 495 -18.04 -1.91 -22.25
CA ASP A 495 -18.79 -3.03 -22.80
C ASP A 495 -18.05 -3.67 -23.95
N PHE A 496 -18.01 -4.98 -23.95
CA PHE A 496 -17.41 -5.81 -24.96
C PHE A 496 -18.47 -6.74 -25.58
N VAL A 497 -18.18 -7.20 -26.78
CA VAL A 497 -18.94 -8.26 -27.46
C VAL A 497 -17.99 -9.34 -27.91
N LEU A 498 -18.48 -10.58 -27.96
CA LEU A 498 -17.70 -11.70 -28.51
C LEU A 498 -17.45 -11.48 -30.00
N VAL A 499 -16.23 -11.78 -30.44
CA VAL A 499 -15.91 -11.90 -31.88
C VAL A 499 -16.20 -13.34 -32.27
N LYS A 500 -17.08 -13.49 -33.25
CA LYS A 500 -17.36 -14.78 -33.87
C LYS A 500 -16.18 -15.32 -34.65
#